data_0e57e80cca2212654cb6a7fea5b8c2a1
#
_entry.id   0e57e80cca2212654cb6a7fea5b8c2a1
#
_cell.length_a   1.000
_cell.length_b   1.000
_cell.length_c   1.000
_cell.angle_alpha   90.00
_cell.angle_beta   90.00
_cell.angle_gamma   90.00
#
_symmetry.space_group_name_H-M   'P 1'
#
loop_
_entity.id
_entity.type
_entity.pdbx_description
1 polymer ?
#
loop_
_entity_poly.entity_id
_entity_poly.type
_entity_poly.pdbx_seq_one_letter_code
_entity_poly.pdbx_strand_id
1 'polypeptide(L)'
;MIDELKKTMKKGMKDNIERKQPSINDVVFHEGTPLFSFVELNINEICNRRCPFCPRVDPEVYPNQNIHMDIEIAQTIAEQLSELNFTGIVNISGTGEPLLTKYIVDIVREFGKRNIHVEIVTNGDVLQRERGSQLIKDLYEAGLQQFVISMYDGPEQIELFNNLFDSCGINNNQYSLRDRWYDESEDYGLLYTNRAGNIG
;
A
#
# COMPACT_ATOMS: atom_id res chain seq x y z
N MET A 1 -0.86 -27.64 6.08
CA MET A 1 -0.63 -26.95 4.78
C MET A 1 -0.29 -25.47 4.93
N ILE A 2 -1.13 -24.63 5.58
CA ILE A 2 -0.80 -23.20 5.80
C ILE A 2 0.43 -23.04 6.71
N ASP A 3 0.58 -23.83 7.77
CA ASP A 3 1.71 -23.75 8.68
C ASP A 3 3.03 -24.26 8.07
N GLU A 4 2.98 -25.16 7.10
CA GLU A 4 4.18 -25.58 6.35
C GLU A 4 4.62 -24.51 5.34
N LEU A 5 3.67 -23.86 4.65
CA LEU A 5 3.97 -22.72 3.79
C LEU A 5 4.61 -21.57 4.58
N LYS A 6 4.11 -21.27 5.78
CA LYS A 6 4.68 -20.23 6.65
C LYS A 6 6.14 -20.48 7.05
N LYS A 7 6.59 -21.74 7.09
CA LYS A 7 7.99 -22.08 7.44
C LYS A 7 9.00 -21.77 6.34
N THR A 8 8.56 -21.74 5.08
CA THR A 8 9.43 -21.54 3.90
C THR A 8 9.35 -20.11 3.34
N MET A 9 8.46 -19.29 3.86
CA MET A 9 8.23 -17.93 3.37
C MET A 9 9.19 -16.93 4.00
N LYS A 10 9.69 -15.97 3.19
CA LYS A 10 10.40 -14.79 3.70
C LYS A 10 9.48 -14.02 4.67
N LYS A 11 10.05 -13.43 5.71
CA LYS A 11 9.32 -12.75 6.79
C LYS A 11 8.29 -11.75 6.26
N GLY A 12 8.67 -10.86 5.32
CA GLY A 12 7.77 -9.84 4.77
C GLY A 12 6.55 -10.40 4.02
N MET A 13 6.66 -11.61 3.44
CA MET A 13 5.52 -12.30 2.83
C MET A 13 4.58 -12.88 3.90
N LYS A 14 5.16 -13.43 4.98
CA LYS A 14 4.43 -13.93 6.13
C LYS A 14 3.61 -12.83 6.80
N ASP A 15 4.24 -11.70 7.09
CA ASP A 15 3.61 -10.53 7.70
C ASP A 15 2.45 -10.00 6.82
N ASN A 16 2.62 -10.03 5.49
CA ASN A 16 1.58 -9.62 4.56
C ASN A 16 0.34 -10.54 4.58
N ILE A 17 0.54 -11.84 4.70
CA ILE A 17 -0.57 -12.81 4.81
C ILE A 17 -1.26 -12.64 6.15
N GLU A 18 -0.51 -12.56 7.24
CA GLU A 18 -1.06 -12.42 8.59
C GLU A 18 -1.88 -11.12 8.73
N ARG A 19 -1.44 -10.02 8.13
CA ARG A 19 -2.17 -8.76 8.10
C ARG A 19 -3.51 -8.86 7.36
N LYS A 20 -3.55 -9.60 6.25
CA LYS A 20 -4.76 -9.75 5.42
C LYS A 20 -5.71 -10.85 5.93
N GLN A 21 -5.25 -11.72 6.80
CA GLN A 21 -6.04 -12.87 7.29
C GLN A 21 -7.36 -12.46 7.97
N PRO A 22 -7.43 -11.40 8.80
CA PRO A 22 -8.71 -10.97 9.40
C PRO A 22 -9.74 -10.59 8.35
N SER A 23 -9.33 -9.98 7.23
CA SER A 23 -10.23 -9.58 6.15
C SER A 23 -10.86 -10.76 5.38
N ILE A 24 -10.35 -11.98 5.58
CA ILE A 24 -10.84 -13.20 4.91
C ILE A 24 -11.79 -13.98 5.83
N ASN A 25 -11.66 -13.82 7.14
CA ASN A 25 -12.38 -14.63 8.12
C ASN A 25 -13.85 -14.18 8.29
N ASP A 26 -14.13 -12.89 8.11
CA ASP A 26 -15.45 -12.32 8.32
C ASP A 26 -16.03 -11.82 6.98
N VAL A 27 -16.73 -12.72 6.28
CA VAL A 27 -17.40 -12.38 5.03
C VAL A 27 -18.66 -11.58 5.33
N VAL A 28 -18.69 -10.34 4.88
CA VAL A 28 -19.87 -9.46 4.94
C VAL A 28 -20.74 -9.68 3.72
N PHE A 29 -22.04 -9.65 3.90
CA PHE A 29 -23.02 -9.78 2.80
C PHE A 29 -23.81 -8.50 2.64
N HIS A 30 -24.03 -8.11 1.39
CA HIS A 30 -24.97 -7.06 1.02
C HIS A 30 -26.05 -7.68 0.12
N GLU A 31 -27.32 -7.60 0.54
CA GLU A 31 -28.46 -8.19 -0.16
C GLU A 31 -28.26 -9.67 -0.56
N GLY A 32 -27.64 -10.47 0.30
CA GLY A 32 -27.37 -11.88 0.08
C GLY A 32 -26.13 -12.18 -0.81
N THR A 33 -25.45 -11.16 -1.31
CA THR A 33 -24.20 -11.29 -2.08
C THR A 33 -22.99 -11.06 -1.19
N PRO A 34 -22.00 -11.96 -1.18
CA PRO A 34 -20.78 -11.74 -0.41
C PRO A 34 -19.99 -10.54 -0.96
N LEU A 35 -19.61 -9.64 -0.08
CA LEU A 35 -18.76 -8.50 -0.43
C LEU A 35 -17.29 -8.90 -0.41
N PHE A 36 -16.53 -8.23 -1.27
CA PHE A 36 -15.07 -8.23 -1.16
C PHE A 36 -14.64 -7.52 0.12
N SER A 37 -13.56 -7.98 0.73
CA SER A 37 -13.01 -7.44 1.98
C SER A 37 -11.77 -6.57 1.77
N PHE A 38 -11.30 -6.48 0.52
CA PHE A 38 -10.06 -5.79 0.20
C PHE A 38 -10.16 -5.15 -1.20
N VAL A 39 -9.88 -3.85 -1.27
CA VAL A 39 -9.79 -3.08 -2.52
C VAL A 39 -8.37 -2.55 -2.67
N GLU A 40 -7.68 -2.89 -3.75
CA GLU A 40 -6.38 -2.31 -4.08
C GLU A 40 -6.58 -1.18 -5.09
N LEU A 41 -6.11 0.02 -4.76
CA LEU A 41 -6.14 1.20 -5.63
C LEU A 41 -4.72 1.55 -6.09
N ASN A 42 -4.48 1.45 -7.39
CA ASN A 42 -3.31 2.03 -8.04
C ASN A 42 -3.67 3.46 -8.49
N ILE A 43 -3.19 4.45 -7.76
CA ILE A 43 -3.61 5.86 -7.95
C ILE A 43 -2.69 6.66 -8.85
N ASN A 44 -1.57 6.09 -9.30
CA ASN A 44 -0.68 6.74 -10.24
C ASN A 44 0.20 5.75 -11.01
N GLU A 45 0.79 6.23 -12.10
CA GLU A 45 1.71 5.47 -12.96
C GLU A 45 3.15 6.00 -12.88
N ILE A 46 3.56 6.50 -11.69
CA ILE A 46 4.92 7.02 -11.45
C ILE A 46 5.52 6.39 -10.19
N CYS A 47 6.80 6.01 -10.26
CA CYS A 47 7.57 5.55 -9.11
C CYS A 47 9.01 6.11 -9.18
N ASN A 48 9.58 6.44 -8.04
CA ASN A 48 10.95 6.92 -7.92
C ASN A 48 11.98 5.78 -7.82
N ARG A 49 11.54 4.51 -7.75
CA ARG A 49 12.39 3.32 -7.69
C ARG A 49 12.21 2.42 -8.90
N ARG A 50 13.24 1.61 -9.17
CA ARG A 50 13.28 0.56 -10.20
C ARG A 50 13.71 -0.75 -9.55
N CYS A 51 12.87 -1.28 -8.66
CA CYS A 51 13.17 -2.51 -7.94
C CYS A 51 13.25 -3.70 -8.90
N PRO A 52 14.24 -4.61 -8.77
CA PRO A 52 14.50 -5.69 -9.71
C PRO A 52 13.37 -6.72 -9.83
N PHE A 53 12.46 -6.77 -8.86
CA PHE A 53 11.28 -7.62 -8.85
C PHE A 53 9.99 -6.89 -9.30
N CYS A 54 10.10 -5.65 -9.78
CA CYS A 54 8.98 -4.83 -10.22
C CYS A 54 9.02 -4.66 -11.75
N PRO A 55 7.88 -4.68 -12.47
CA PRO A 55 7.89 -4.44 -13.91
C PRO A 55 8.52 -3.10 -14.32
N ARG A 56 8.61 -2.12 -13.41
CA ARG A 56 9.27 -0.83 -13.63
C ARG A 56 10.80 -0.88 -13.71
N VAL A 57 11.42 -2.04 -13.46
CA VAL A 57 12.85 -2.23 -13.68
C VAL A 57 13.20 -1.98 -15.15
N ASP A 58 12.31 -2.37 -16.06
CA ASP A 58 12.45 -2.13 -17.48
C ASP A 58 11.55 -0.96 -17.93
N PRO A 59 12.13 0.24 -18.18
CA PRO A 59 11.36 1.40 -18.61
C PRO A 59 10.83 1.31 -20.04
N GLU A 60 11.30 0.37 -20.86
CA GLU A 60 10.75 0.14 -22.21
C GLU A 60 9.45 -0.67 -22.12
N VAL A 61 9.36 -1.55 -21.13
CA VAL A 61 8.18 -2.40 -20.91
C VAL A 61 7.15 -1.68 -20.03
N TYR A 62 7.60 -1.02 -18.96
CA TYR A 62 6.71 -0.32 -18.02
C TYR A 62 7.26 1.06 -17.64
N PRO A 63 7.12 2.06 -18.53
CA PRO A 63 7.64 3.41 -18.30
C PRO A 63 6.88 4.13 -17.19
N ASN A 64 7.55 5.08 -16.56
CA ASN A 64 6.87 6.09 -15.74
C ASN A 64 6.01 6.99 -16.62
N GLN A 65 4.75 7.15 -16.26
CA GLN A 65 3.81 8.05 -16.91
C GLN A 65 3.24 9.01 -15.86
N ASN A 66 3.15 10.28 -16.19
CA ASN A 66 2.60 11.30 -15.28
C ASN A 66 1.06 11.24 -15.28
N ILE A 67 0.54 10.06 -14.96
CA ILE A 67 -0.89 9.78 -14.84
C ILE A 67 -1.21 9.62 -13.36
N HIS A 68 -2.25 10.31 -12.90
CA HIS A 68 -2.73 10.25 -11.53
C HIS A 68 -4.24 10.08 -11.54
N MET A 69 -4.77 9.40 -10.52
CA MET A 69 -6.20 9.29 -10.30
C MET A 69 -6.79 10.67 -9.98
N ASP A 70 -7.88 11.03 -10.65
CA ASP A 70 -8.64 12.22 -10.33
C ASP A 70 -9.39 12.05 -9.00
N ILE A 71 -9.56 13.15 -8.26
CA ILE A 71 -10.22 13.13 -6.94
C ILE A 71 -11.67 12.67 -7.08
N GLU A 72 -12.34 13.02 -8.15
CA GLU A 72 -13.73 12.65 -8.45
C GLU A 72 -13.89 11.14 -8.58
N ILE A 73 -12.88 10.44 -9.09
CA ILE A 73 -12.88 8.96 -9.15
C ILE A 73 -12.78 8.39 -7.74
N ALA A 74 -11.85 8.90 -6.92
CA ALA A 74 -11.70 8.47 -5.53
C ALA A 74 -12.98 8.73 -4.73
N GLN A 75 -13.62 9.89 -4.93
CA GLN A 75 -14.89 10.24 -4.32
C GLN A 75 -15.98 9.24 -4.70
N THR A 76 -16.13 8.96 -6.00
CA THR A 76 -17.15 8.01 -6.50
C THR A 76 -16.94 6.61 -5.90
N ILE A 77 -15.70 6.14 -5.85
CA ILE A 77 -15.38 4.83 -5.23
C ILE A 77 -15.75 4.85 -3.75
N ALA A 78 -15.37 5.89 -3.02
CA ALA A 78 -15.66 6.01 -1.59
C ALA A 78 -17.17 6.08 -1.30
N GLU A 79 -17.95 6.75 -2.15
CA GLU A 79 -19.42 6.80 -2.08
C GLU A 79 -20.02 5.41 -2.28
N GLN A 80 -19.65 4.71 -3.34
CA GLN A 80 -20.15 3.37 -3.62
C GLN A 80 -19.79 2.36 -2.51
N LEU A 81 -18.56 2.41 -1.99
CA LEU A 81 -18.16 1.56 -0.87
C LEU A 81 -18.97 1.87 0.40
N SER A 82 -19.28 3.14 0.65
CA SER A 82 -20.11 3.55 1.77
C SER A 82 -21.55 3.06 1.62
N GLU A 83 -22.15 3.15 0.43
CA GLU A 83 -23.48 2.63 0.11
C GLU A 83 -23.59 1.12 0.33
N LEU A 84 -22.52 0.39 0.02
CA LEU A 84 -22.40 -1.05 0.26
C LEU A 84 -22.19 -1.41 1.76
N ASN A 85 -22.04 -0.43 2.65
CA ASN A 85 -21.59 -0.64 4.03
C ASN A 85 -20.28 -1.44 4.10
N PHE A 86 -19.32 -1.11 3.23
CA PHE A 86 -18.03 -1.79 3.13
C PHE A 86 -17.25 -1.65 4.45
N THR A 87 -16.86 -2.79 5.03
CA THR A 87 -16.09 -2.88 6.28
C THR A 87 -14.67 -3.38 6.08
N GLY A 88 -14.27 -3.57 4.82
CA GLY A 88 -12.94 -4.05 4.47
C GLY A 88 -11.89 -2.94 4.43
N ILE A 89 -10.80 -3.22 3.73
CA ILE A 89 -9.64 -2.34 3.64
C ILE A 89 -9.51 -1.80 2.21
N VAL A 90 -9.37 -0.49 2.09
CA VAL A 90 -8.88 0.19 0.88
C VAL A 90 -7.37 0.34 1.00
N ASN A 91 -6.65 -0.40 0.19
CA ASN A 91 -5.19 -0.41 0.17
C ASN A 91 -4.69 0.40 -1.03
N ILE A 92 -4.12 1.56 -0.76
CA ILE A 92 -3.50 2.40 -1.80
C ILE A 92 -2.09 1.88 -2.04
N SER A 93 -1.91 1.22 -3.16
CA SER A 93 -0.67 0.54 -3.55
C SER A 93 -0.62 0.36 -5.07
N GLY A 94 0.26 -0.51 -5.55
CA GLY A 94 0.31 -0.87 -6.96
C GLY A 94 1.71 -0.81 -7.53
N THR A 95 1.81 -0.51 -8.81
CA THR A 95 3.09 -0.33 -9.52
C THR A 95 3.65 1.07 -9.40
N GLY A 96 2.83 2.06 -9.03
CA GLY A 96 3.24 3.42 -8.69
C GLY A 96 3.68 3.58 -7.24
N GLU A 97 4.34 4.70 -6.94
CA GLU A 97 4.58 5.15 -5.56
C GLU A 97 3.47 6.12 -5.15
N PRO A 98 2.58 5.73 -4.23
CA PRO A 98 1.39 6.52 -3.90
C PRO A 98 1.71 7.94 -3.43
N LEU A 99 2.80 8.12 -2.67
CA LEU A 99 3.17 9.42 -2.11
C LEU A 99 3.73 10.42 -3.14
N LEU A 100 3.90 10.00 -4.39
CA LEU A 100 4.20 10.92 -5.50
C LEU A 100 2.93 11.53 -6.11
N THR A 101 1.76 11.10 -5.69
CA THR A 101 0.49 11.66 -6.16
C THR A 101 0.21 13.00 -5.49
N LYS A 102 -0.07 14.04 -6.28
CA LYS A 102 -0.35 15.40 -5.77
C LYS A 102 -1.53 15.45 -4.81
N TYR A 103 -2.51 14.60 -5.03
CA TYR A 103 -3.81 14.61 -4.35
C TYR A 103 -3.93 13.50 -3.31
N ILE A 104 -2.81 12.90 -2.87
CA ILE A 104 -2.85 11.74 -1.96
C ILE A 104 -3.63 12.03 -0.67
N VAL A 105 -3.45 13.21 -0.09
CA VAL A 105 -4.17 13.61 1.14
C VAL A 105 -5.67 13.77 0.89
N ASP A 106 -6.05 14.34 -0.25
CA ASP A 106 -7.47 14.52 -0.61
C ASP A 106 -8.13 13.19 -0.96
N ILE A 107 -7.43 12.31 -1.66
CA ILE A 107 -7.88 10.93 -1.93
C ILE A 107 -8.15 10.19 -0.62
N VAL A 108 -7.20 10.19 0.33
CA VAL A 108 -7.39 9.55 1.64
C VAL A 108 -8.57 10.16 2.39
N ARG A 109 -8.73 11.49 2.32
CA ARG A 109 -9.83 12.20 2.99
C ARG A 109 -11.21 11.78 2.48
N GLU A 110 -11.35 11.44 1.20
CA GLU A 110 -12.64 10.98 0.66
C GLU A 110 -13.11 9.66 1.30
N PHE A 111 -12.18 8.76 1.58
CA PHE A 111 -12.45 7.53 2.33
C PHE A 111 -12.61 7.79 3.83
N GLY A 112 -11.73 8.59 4.42
CA GLY A 112 -11.73 8.93 5.85
C GLY A 112 -13.04 9.58 6.31
N LYS A 113 -13.63 10.49 5.54
CA LYS A 113 -14.94 11.12 5.79
C LYS A 113 -16.07 10.10 5.95
N ARG A 114 -15.91 8.90 5.39
CA ARG A 114 -16.91 7.82 5.37
C ARG A 114 -16.54 6.67 6.30
N ASN A 115 -15.54 6.87 7.16
CA ASN A 115 -15.00 5.86 8.08
C ASN A 115 -14.56 4.56 7.38
N ILE A 116 -14.13 4.64 6.12
CA ILE A 116 -13.57 3.50 5.39
C ILE A 116 -12.10 3.35 5.78
N HIS A 117 -11.70 2.13 6.12
CA HIS A 117 -10.31 1.82 6.50
C HIS A 117 -9.37 1.99 5.29
N VAL A 118 -8.38 2.86 5.43
CA VAL A 118 -7.37 3.13 4.40
C VAL A 118 -5.99 2.72 4.88
N GLU A 119 -5.27 1.98 4.03
CA GLU A 119 -3.85 1.69 4.17
C GLU A 119 -3.08 2.27 2.97
N ILE A 120 -1.87 2.76 3.20
CA ILE A 120 -0.93 3.14 2.14
C ILE A 120 0.29 2.23 2.20
N VAL A 121 0.61 1.56 1.09
CA VAL A 121 1.87 0.84 0.92
C VAL A 121 2.82 1.71 0.11
N THR A 122 3.94 2.07 0.71
CA THR A 122 4.93 3.00 0.12
C THR A 122 6.35 2.47 0.29
N ASN A 123 7.26 2.92 -0.57
CA ASN A 123 8.71 2.71 -0.39
C ASN A 123 9.31 3.64 0.70
N GLY A 124 8.56 4.62 1.17
CA GLY A 124 8.96 5.51 2.25
C GLY A 124 9.92 6.65 1.86
N ASP A 125 10.44 6.69 0.64
CA ASP A 125 11.44 7.70 0.25
C ASP A 125 10.92 9.14 0.34
N VAL A 126 9.64 9.34 0.04
CA VAL A 126 9.01 10.66 0.11
C VAL A 126 8.91 11.15 1.56
N LEU A 127 8.72 10.22 2.51
CA LEU A 127 8.61 10.55 3.95
C LEU A 127 9.94 11.00 4.55
N GLN A 128 11.06 10.66 3.93
CA GLN A 128 12.41 11.07 4.39
C GLN A 128 12.79 12.48 3.91
N ARG A 129 11.96 13.13 3.08
CA ARG A 129 12.20 14.49 2.59
C ARG A 129 11.78 15.54 3.63
N GLU A 130 12.19 16.78 3.41
CA GLU A 130 11.92 17.94 4.30
C GLU A 130 10.45 18.03 4.76
N ARG A 131 9.51 17.74 3.89
CA ARG A 131 8.07 17.79 4.18
C ARG A 131 7.46 16.46 4.62
N GLY A 132 8.26 15.42 4.81
CA GLY A 132 7.77 14.08 5.12
C GLY A 132 6.97 14.00 6.41
N SER A 133 7.47 14.60 7.48
CA SER A 133 6.76 14.66 8.78
C SER A 133 5.42 15.37 8.69
N GLN A 134 5.33 16.44 7.89
CA GLN A 134 4.05 17.14 7.68
C GLN A 134 3.08 16.27 6.87
N LEU A 135 3.56 15.61 5.82
CA LEU A 135 2.75 14.71 5.01
C LEU A 135 2.18 13.53 5.83
N ILE A 136 2.98 12.98 6.76
CA ILE A 136 2.51 11.94 7.69
C ILE A 136 1.31 12.47 8.49
N LYS A 137 1.44 13.63 9.12
CA LYS A 137 0.38 14.25 9.93
C LYS A 137 -0.88 14.53 9.10
N ASP A 138 -0.71 15.14 7.92
CA ASP A 138 -1.82 15.48 7.03
C ASP A 138 -2.61 14.22 6.59
N LEU A 139 -1.91 13.10 6.36
CA LEU A 139 -2.54 11.85 5.97
C LEU A 139 -3.32 11.21 7.12
N TYR A 140 -2.78 11.21 8.35
CA TYR A 140 -3.54 10.71 9.51
C TYR A 140 -4.73 11.61 9.86
N GLU A 141 -4.59 12.93 9.74
CA GLU A 141 -5.71 13.88 9.88
C GLU A 141 -6.78 13.69 8.78
N ALA A 142 -6.36 13.26 7.58
CA ALA A 142 -7.29 12.93 6.51
C ALA A 142 -8.02 11.59 6.73
N GLY A 143 -7.61 10.78 7.71
CA GLY A 143 -8.26 9.52 8.07
C GLY A 143 -7.49 8.26 7.65
N LEU A 144 -6.19 8.35 7.35
CA LEU A 144 -5.35 7.16 7.17
C LEU A 144 -5.28 6.36 8.47
N GLN A 145 -5.44 5.03 8.41
CA GLN A 145 -5.30 4.16 9.56
C GLN A 145 -3.96 3.44 9.62
N GLN A 146 -3.37 3.13 8.47
CA GLN A 146 -2.15 2.33 8.44
C GLN A 146 -1.19 2.76 7.35
N PHE A 147 0.07 3.02 7.73
CA PHE A 147 1.17 2.96 6.79
C PHE A 147 1.79 1.57 6.74
N VAL A 148 2.17 1.14 5.55
CA VAL A 148 2.96 -0.07 5.32
C VAL A 148 4.21 0.32 4.54
N ILE A 149 5.33 0.43 5.24
CA ILE A 149 6.59 0.85 4.65
C ILE A 149 7.33 -0.37 4.13
N SER A 150 7.60 -0.39 2.84
CA SER A 150 8.48 -1.39 2.22
C SER A 150 9.91 -0.86 2.24
N MET A 151 10.72 -1.39 3.13
CA MET A 151 12.13 -1.01 3.30
C MET A 151 12.97 -1.77 2.29
N TYR A 152 13.69 -1.07 1.42
CA TYR A 152 14.46 -1.67 0.33
C TYR A 152 15.97 -1.57 0.51
N ASP A 153 16.45 -0.63 1.35
CA ASP A 153 17.88 -0.26 1.39
C ASP A 153 18.66 -0.98 2.49
N GLY A 154 17.99 -1.47 3.55
CA GLY A 154 18.64 -2.22 4.59
C GLY A 154 18.01 -2.07 5.99
N PRO A 155 18.57 -2.76 7.01
CA PRO A 155 18.01 -2.80 8.36
C PRO A 155 18.08 -1.45 9.09
N GLU A 156 18.94 -0.54 8.70
CA GLU A 156 19.05 0.82 9.24
C GLU A 156 17.76 1.63 9.04
N GLN A 157 16.97 1.29 8.02
CA GLN A 157 15.67 1.92 7.80
C GLN A 157 14.68 1.66 8.93
N ILE A 158 14.86 0.61 9.74
CA ILE A 158 13.99 0.30 10.88
C ILE A 158 14.05 1.44 11.90
N GLU A 159 15.26 1.82 12.32
CA GLU A 159 15.45 2.89 13.30
C GLU A 159 15.02 4.25 12.72
N LEU A 160 15.36 4.49 11.46
CA LEU A 160 14.99 5.71 10.74
C LEU A 160 13.47 5.94 10.76
N PHE A 161 12.68 4.95 10.34
CA PHE A 161 11.22 5.10 10.27
C PHE A 161 10.58 5.10 11.65
N ASN A 162 11.06 4.31 12.61
CA ASN A 162 10.58 4.38 13.99
C ASN A 162 10.75 5.80 14.56
N ASN A 163 11.95 6.37 14.45
CA ASN A 163 12.23 7.73 14.93
C ASN A 163 11.37 8.78 14.19
N LEU A 164 11.15 8.61 12.89
CA LEU A 164 10.31 9.50 12.09
C LEU A 164 8.85 9.48 12.57
N PHE A 165 8.25 8.31 12.71
CA PHE A 165 6.87 8.16 13.15
C PHE A 165 6.69 8.61 14.61
N ASP A 166 7.62 8.28 15.50
CA ASP A 166 7.63 8.74 16.89
C ASP A 166 7.67 10.28 16.98
N SER A 167 8.49 10.92 16.14
CA SER A 167 8.56 12.39 16.05
C SER A 167 7.26 13.04 15.60
N CYS A 168 6.44 12.29 14.86
CA CYS A 168 5.11 12.71 14.42
C CYS A 168 4.00 12.38 15.44
N GLY A 169 4.31 11.65 16.52
CA GLY A 169 3.33 11.19 17.51
C GLY A 169 2.48 10.00 17.04
N ILE A 170 2.96 9.22 16.07
CA ILE A 170 2.27 8.08 15.53
C ILE A 170 2.64 6.80 16.29
N ASN A 171 1.65 6.05 16.74
CA ASN A 171 1.86 4.83 17.52
C ASN A 171 2.28 3.63 16.64
N ASN A 172 3.02 2.69 17.23
CA ASN A 172 3.54 1.50 16.54
C ASN A 172 2.47 0.57 15.95
N ASN A 173 1.22 0.70 16.35
CA ASN A 173 0.10 -0.05 15.78
C ASN A 173 -0.51 0.61 14.53
N GLN A 174 -0.10 1.84 14.20
CA GLN A 174 -0.59 2.59 13.05
C GLN A 174 0.32 2.47 11.82
N TYR A 175 1.48 1.86 11.95
CA TYR A 175 2.36 1.57 10.82
C TYR A 175 3.01 0.19 10.94
N SER A 176 3.46 -0.35 9.83
CA SER A 176 4.24 -1.58 9.77
C SER A 176 5.43 -1.43 8.84
N LEU A 177 6.56 -1.96 9.29
CA LEU A 177 7.81 -1.97 8.54
C LEU A 177 8.02 -3.34 7.94
N ARG A 178 8.17 -3.42 6.61
CA ARG A 178 8.42 -4.67 5.89
C ARG A 178 9.84 -4.69 5.36
N ASP A 179 10.56 -5.73 5.69
CA ASP A 179 11.85 -6.04 5.09
C ASP A 179 11.64 -6.52 3.64
N ARG A 180 12.00 -5.68 2.70
CA ARG A 180 11.97 -5.91 1.26
C ARG A 180 13.34 -5.73 0.64
N TRP A 181 14.38 -5.84 1.46
CA TRP A 181 15.76 -5.70 1.02
C TRP A 181 16.06 -6.69 -0.11
N TYR A 182 16.75 -6.23 -1.10
CA TYR A 182 17.13 -7.01 -2.26
C TYR A 182 18.60 -6.80 -2.60
N ASP A 183 19.19 -7.78 -3.24
CA ASP A 183 20.53 -7.70 -3.83
C ASP A 183 20.37 -7.42 -5.33
N GLU A 184 20.95 -6.32 -5.81
CA GLU A 184 20.88 -5.93 -7.21
C GLU A 184 21.62 -6.92 -8.14
N SER A 185 22.51 -7.75 -7.58
CA SER A 185 23.21 -8.80 -8.32
C SER A 185 22.39 -10.07 -8.51
N GLU A 186 21.28 -10.25 -7.79
CA GLU A 186 20.40 -11.41 -7.93
C GLU A 186 19.40 -11.23 -9.07
N ASP A 187 19.25 -12.25 -9.89
CA ASP A 187 18.17 -12.35 -10.86
C ASP A 187 16.88 -12.83 -10.14
N TYR A 188 15.98 -11.92 -9.89
CA TYR A 188 14.68 -12.23 -9.26
C TYR A 188 13.65 -12.82 -10.24
N GLY A 189 14.02 -13.03 -11.49
CA GLY A 189 13.14 -13.56 -12.53
C GLY A 189 11.85 -12.75 -12.64
N LEU A 190 11.81 -11.76 -13.50
CA LEU A 190 10.57 -11.02 -13.79
C LEU A 190 9.53 -11.95 -14.42
N LEU A 191 8.82 -12.66 -13.59
CA LEU A 191 7.56 -13.23 -13.98
C LEU A 191 6.53 -12.08 -13.90
N TYR A 192 6.06 -11.64 -15.06
CA TYR A 192 4.91 -10.75 -15.15
C TYR A 192 3.72 -11.45 -14.51
N THR A 193 3.54 -11.24 -13.22
CA THR A 193 2.34 -11.69 -12.54
C THR A 193 1.33 -10.56 -12.59
N ASN A 194 0.33 -10.74 -13.41
CA ASN A 194 -0.86 -9.90 -13.32
C ASN A 194 -1.60 -10.26 -12.02
N ARG A 195 -1.73 -9.29 -11.11
CA ARG A 195 -2.46 -9.50 -9.85
C ARG A 195 -3.95 -9.76 -10.02
N ALA A 196 -4.51 -9.35 -11.15
CA ALA A 196 -5.92 -9.53 -11.49
C ALA A 196 -6.21 -10.82 -12.29
N GLY A 197 -5.24 -11.66 -12.50
CA GLY A 197 -5.33 -12.87 -13.29
C GLY A 197 -4.10 -13.08 -14.14
N ASN A 198 -3.92 -14.29 -14.62
CA ASN A 198 -2.81 -14.62 -15.49
C ASN A 198 -3.19 -14.22 -16.91
N ILE A 199 -2.50 -13.25 -17.48
CA ILE A 199 -2.52 -13.04 -18.92
C ILE A 199 -1.45 -13.97 -19.47
N GLY A 200 -1.85 -15.17 -19.84
CA GLY A 200 -1.00 -16.12 -20.53
C GLY A 200 -0.64 -15.64 -21.92
#